data_cfd4f8ffa2519c52dcad43f4e8bd540e
#
_entry.id   cfd4f8ffa2519c52dcad43f4e8bd540e
#
_cell.length_a   1.000
_cell.length_b   1.000
_cell.length_c   1.000
_cell.angle_alpha   90.00
_cell.angle_beta   90.00
_cell.angle_gamma   90.00
#
_symmetry.space_group_name_H-M   'P 1'
#
loop_
_entity.id
_entity.type
_entity.pdbx_description
1 polymer ?
#
loop_
_entity_poly.entity_id
_entity_poly.type
_entity_poly.pdbx_seq_one_letter_code
_entity_poly.pdbx_strand_id
1 'polypeptide(L)'
;KVINCPHEQVAGHFADGHTRITRKPAVCLVGPEGFANAVPAMMEAWGERSPVIFVTGSSTLKRQGAGGFKEIDDVAIAAPLTKYSATITDGERINEFVDRAVKIATNGYPGAVHLSLPVDIMFSHFAEDAGRDDRPFDLSIQLPARAWPEPARLQQLLQKLNASKRPVLIGGHGVWWAKAEAKLEEAGRLLGIPVFNIPYHQKLLGEECEAYMGLADIHQYHPSADAFRDADLVLMVGGRLDNQMNFGNPPLFPSSAELLCVNGCLLYTS
;
A
#
# COMPACT_ATOMS: atom_id res chain seq x y z
N LYS A 1 20.29 -3.40 -7.43
CA LYS A 1 20.89 -2.21 -8.06
C LYS A 1 20.76 -1.04 -7.09
N VAL A 2 21.84 -0.30 -6.81
CA VAL A 2 21.83 0.93 -6.00
C VAL A 2 21.72 2.13 -6.94
N ILE A 3 20.89 3.10 -6.56
CA ILE A 3 20.72 4.36 -7.29
C ILE A 3 20.95 5.50 -6.29
N ASN A 4 21.94 6.34 -6.58
CA ASN A 4 22.19 7.54 -5.80
C ASN A 4 21.27 8.66 -6.25
N CYS A 5 20.66 9.34 -5.28
CA CYS A 5 19.73 10.44 -5.51
C CYS A 5 20.30 11.73 -4.91
N PRO A 6 20.08 12.90 -5.54
CA PRO A 6 20.61 14.18 -5.06
C PRO A 6 19.88 14.72 -3.82
N HIS A 7 18.74 14.15 -3.47
CA HIS A 7 17.90 14.57 -2.35
C HIS A 7 17.13 13.36 -1.78
N GLU A 8 16.93 13.31 -0.46
CA GLU A 8 16.33 12.17 0.23
C GLU A 8 14.86 11.96 -0.15
N GLN A 9 14.12 13.03 -0.34
CA GLN A 9 12.73 12.95 -0.82
C GLN A 9 12.67 12.30 -2.20
N VAL A 10 13.61 12.63 -3.10
CA VAL A 10 13.70 12.01 -4.42
C VAL A 10 13.99 10.52 -4.28
N ALA A 11 14.92 10.13 -3.38
CA ALA A 11 15.20 8.71 -3.11
C ALA A 11 13.95 7.94 -2.67
N GLY A 12 13.16 8.53 -1.76
CA GLY A 12 11.91 7.94 -1.30
C GLY A 12 10.88 7.78 -2.43
N HIS A 13 10.66 8.83 -3.23
CA HIS A 13 9.74 8.76 -4.37
C HIS A 13 10.22 7.80 -5.47
N PHE A 14 11.54 7.67 -5.70
CA PHE A 14 12.06 6.64 -6.60
C PHE A 14 11.76 5.23 -6.10
N ALA A 15 11.93 4.98 -4.81
CA ALA A 15 11.59 3.70 -4.21
C ALA A 15 10.09 3.42 -4.34
N ASP A 16 9.23 4.40 -4.05
CA ASP A 16 7.79 4.30 -4.21
C ASP A 16 7.40 4.00 -5.67
N GLY A 17 7.87 4.80 -6.64
CA GLY A 17 7.59 4.59 -8.05
C GLY A 17 8.05 3.21 -8.54
N HIS A 18 9.22 2.74 -8.07
CA HIS A 18 9.69 1.39 -8.39
C HIS A 18 8.73 0.31 -7.88
N THR A 19 8.26 0.41 -6.64
CA THR A 19 7.31 -0.57 -6.08
C THR A 19 5.99 -0.57 -6.84
N ARG A 20 5.46 0.60 -7.18
CA ARG A 20 4.21 0.74 -7.93
C ARG A 20 4.27 0.07 -9.30
N ILE A 21 5.40 0.20 -10.00
CA ILE A 21 5.56 -0.37 -11.35
C ILE A 21 5.86 -1.86 -11.29
N THR A 22 6.78 -2.27 -10.42
CA THR A 22 7.30 -3.65 -10.41
C THR A 22 6.53 -4.59 -9.49
N ARG A 23 5.75 -4.05 -8.54
CA ARG A 23 5.08 -4.78 -7.43
C ARG A 23 6.08 -5.54 -6.56
N LYS A 24 7.32 -5.04 -6.48
CA LYS A 24 8.38 -5.59 -5.64
C LYS A 24 8.76 -4.59 -4.57
N PRO A 25 9.14 -5.02 -3.36
CA PRO A 25 9.62 -4.10 -2.34
C PRO A 25 10.88 -3.37 -2.80
N ALA A 26 11.06 -2.15 -2.31
CA ALA A 26 12.25 -1.35 -2.51
C ALA A 26 12.77 -0.82 -1.17
N VAL A 27 14.07 -0.51 -1.12
CA VAL A 27 14.70 0.09 0.06
C VAL A 27 15.07 1.53 -0.27
N CYS A 28 14.71 2.45 0.62
CA CYS A 28 15.19 3.83 0.63
C CYS A 28 16.12 4.00 1.83
N LEU A 29 17.40 4.30 1.57
CA LEU A 29 18.42 4.48 2.61
C LEU A 29 18.80 5.95 2.68
N VAL A 30 18.69 6.57 3.85
CA VAL A 30 19.02 7.98 4.08
C VAL A 30 19.78 8.19 5.39
N GLY A 31 20.55 9.28 5.47
CA GLY A 31 21.23 9.69 6.70
C GLY A 31 20.27 10.27 7.75
N PRO A 32 20.77 10.59 8.96
CA PRO A 32 19.96 11.13 10.04
C PRO A 32 19.24 12.43 9.66
N GLU A 33 19.93 13.34 8.98
CA GLU A 33 19.36 14.59 8.47
C GLU A 33 18.36 14.39 7.34
N GLY A 34 18.56 13.34 6.56
CA GLY A 34 17.72 13.01 5.43
C GLY A 34 16.38 12.40 5.81
N PHE A 35 16.24 11.93 7.06
CA PHE A 35 14.99 11.36 7.53
C PHE A 35 13.83 12.34 7.36
N ALA A 36 13.97 13.57 7.86
CA ALA A 36 12.91 14.58 7.77
C ALA A 36 12.54 14.91 6.30
N ASN A 37 13.53 14.92 5.41
CA ASN A 37 13.32 15.12 3.98
C ASN A 37 12.63 13.92 3.30
N ALA A 38 12.73 12.72 3.85
CA ALA A 38 12.07 11.51 3.32
C ALA A 38 10.61 11.36 3.79
N VAL A 39 10.17 12.10 4.83
CA VAL A 39 8.81 12.01 5.39
C VAL A 39 7.71 12.22 4.35
N PRO A 40 7.77 13.21 3.43
CA PRO A 40 6.76 13.34 2.38
C PRO A 40 6.63 12.09 1.48
N ALA A 41 7.77 11.45 1.17
CA ALA A 41 7.75 10.21 0.40
C ALA A 41 7.23 9.01 1.21
N MET A 42 7.44 8.98 2.54
CA MET A 42 6.81 7.98 3.40
C MET A 42 5.29 8.13 3.41
N MET A 43 4.80 9.38 3.47
CA MET A 43 3.36 9.65 3.43
C MET A 43 2.74 9.20 2.10
N GLU A 44 3.42 9.44 0.99
CA GLU A 44 2.98 8.97 -0.32
C GLU A 44 2.95 7.43 -0.38
N ALA A 45 4.05 6.77 0.01
CA ALA A 45 4.13 5.32 0.05
C ALA A 45 3.07 4.69 0.97
N TRP A 46 2.73 5.34 2.08
CA TRP A 46 1.64 4.95 2.96
C TRP A 46 0.27 5.04 2.25
N GLY A 47 -0.01 6.15 1.58
CA GLY A 47 -1.25 6.37 0.83
C GLY A 47 -1.46 5.32 -0.27
N GLU A 48 -0.40 5.06 -1.02
CA GLU A 48 -0.37 4.16 -2.18
C GLU A 48 -0.18 2.68 -1.84
N ARG A 49 0.00 2.36 -0.56
CA ARG A 49 0.25 0.98 -0.11
C ARG A 49 1.52 0.37 -0.69
N SER A 50 2.50 1.21 -0.92
CA SER A 50 3.78 0.81 -1.49
C SER A 50 4.67 0.13 -0.45
N PRO A 51 5.18 -1.09 -0.68
CA PRO A 51 6.07 -1.79 0.24
C PRO A 51 7.50 -1.22 0.19
N VAL A 52 7.67 0.04 0.60
CA VAL A 52 8.97 0.68 0.72
C VAL A 52 9.52 0.45 2.12
N ILE A 53 10.77 0.00 2.20
CA ILE A 53 11.51 -0.16 3.44
C ILE A 53 12.41 1.05 3.58
N PHE A 54 12.01 2.01 4.43
CA PHE A 54 12.85 3.16 4.76
C PHE A 54 13.84 2.75 5.84
N VAL A 55 15.12 2.92 5.57
CA VAL A 55 16.22 2.72 6.53
C VAL A 55 16.89 4.05 6.74
N THR A 56 16.87 4.55 7.97
CA THR A 56 17.41 5.87 8.30
C THR A 56 18.55 5.73 9.30
N GLY A 57 19.65 6.40 9.04
CA GLY A 57 20.70 6.55 10.05
C GLY A 57 20.18 7.31 11.27
N SER A 58 20.62 6.96 12.46
CA SER A 58 20.30 7.71 13.67
C SER A 58 21.51 7.88 14.57
N SER A 59 21.38 8.74 15.59
CA SER A 59 22.44 8.97 16.57
C SER A 59 22.76 7.69 17.36
N THR A 60 23.91 7.70 18.04
CA THR A 60 24.37 6.52 18.77
C THR A 60 23.38 6.06 19.85
N LEU A 61 23.05 4.79 19.84
CA LEU A 61 22.12 4.17 20.80
C LEU A 61 22.63 4.32 22.25
N LYS A 62 23.95 4.20 22.46
CA LYS A 62 24.58 4.31 23.78
C LYS A 62 24.44 5.67 24.45
N ARG A 63 24.12 6.72 23.68
CA ARG A 63 23.95 8.10 24.18
C ARG A 63 22.64 8.72 23.73
N GLN A 64 21.65 7.89 23.51
CA GLN A 64 20.33 8.38 23.14
C GLN A 64 19.77 9.31 24.23
N GLY A 65 19.24 10.45 23.85
CA GLY A 65 18.77 11.50 24.77
C GLY A 65 19.87 12.46 25.26
N ALA A 66 21.12 12.28 24.85
CA ALA A 66 22.21 13.17 25.24
C ALA A 66 22.44 14.35 24.28
N GLY A 67 21.57 14.55 23.29
CA GLY A 67 21.69 15.62 22.29
C GLY A 67 22.73 15.33 21.22
N GLY A 68 22.75 14.09 20.71
CA GLY A 68 23.59 13.67 19.60
C GLY A 68 23.33 14.47 18.32
N PHE A 69 24.22 14.34 17.32
CA PHE A 69 24.09 15.05 16.07
C PHE A 69 22.78 14.70 15.38
N LYS A 70 21.89 15.71 15.21
CA LYS A 70 20.57 15.58 14.58
C LYS A 70 19.72 14.46 15.19
N GLU A 71 19.85 14.29 16.49
CA GLU A 71 19.06 13.33 17.24
C GLU A 71 17.58 13.75 17.28
N ILE A 72 16.71 12.89 16.78
CA ILE A 72 15.26 13.02 16.83
C ILE A 72 14.65 11.65 17.09
N ASP A 73 13.40 11.61 17.52
CA ASP A 73 12.64 10.37 17.60
C ASP A 73 12.04 10.03 16.22
N ASP A 74 12.90 9.50 15.35
CA ASP A 74 12.55 9.12 13.98
C ASP A 74 11.50 7.98 13.96
N VAL A 75 11.56 7.08 14.94
CA VAL A 75 10.58 5.98 15.09
C VAL A 75 9.20 6.53 15.37
N ALA A 76 9.07 7.47 16.32
CA ALA A 76 7.77 8.08 16.63
C ALA A 76 7.21 8.90 15.46
N ILE A 77 8.07 9.62 14.73
CA ILE A 77 7.66 10.38 13.54
C ILE A 77 7.21 9.46 12.40
N ALA A 78 7.91 8.35 12.18
CA ALA A 78 7.57 7.39 11.12
C ALA A 78 6.36 6.51 11.47
N ALA A 79 6.07 6.29 12.75
CA ALA A 79 5.02 5.36 13.19
C ALA A 79 3.65 5.58 12.54
N PRO A 80 3.10 6.82 12.42
CA PRO A 80 1.80 7.04 11.79
C PRO A 80 1.81 6.86 10.26
N LEU A 81 2.98 6.81 9.64
CA LEU A 81 3.18 6.73 8.19
C LEU A 81 3.66 5.34 7.73
N THR A 82 3.75 4.38 8.64
CA THR A 82 4.31 3.05 8.35
C THR A 82 3.53 1.95 9.05
N LYS A 83 3.56 0.76 8.50
CA LYS A 83 3.00 -0.44 9.14
C LYS A 83 3.83 -0.92 10.32
N TYR A 84 5.11 -0.56 10.33
CA TYR A 84 6.08 -0.93 11.34
C TYR A 84 7.20 0.10 11.37
N SER A 85 7.56 0.55 12.54
CA SER A 85 8.69 1.44 12.75
C SER A 85 9.45 0.98 14.00
N ALA A 86 10.76 0.77 13.88
CA ALA A 86 11.58 0.27 15.00
C ALA A 86 13.05 0.69 14.87
N THR A 87 13.70 0.82 16.01
CA THR A 87 15.16 0.97 16.07
C THR A 87 15.83 -0.40 16.08
N ILE A 88 16.88 -0.58 15.28
CA ILE A 88 17.75 -1.74 15.34
C ILE A 88 18.63 -1.56 16.57
N THR A 89 18.40 -2.37 17.59
CA THR A 89 19.05 -2.23 18.90
C THR A 89 20.27 -3.14 19.08
N ASP A 90 20.47 -4.07 18.15
CA ASP A 90 21.51 -5.07 18.20
C ASP A 90 21.94 -5.44 16.78
N GLY A 91 23.23 -5.32 16.49
CA GLY A 91 23.78 -5.62 15.18
C GLY A 91 23.72 -7.09 14.80
N GLU A 92 23.82 -7.99 15.77
CA GLU A 92 23.70 -9.43 15.52
C GLU A 92 22.28 -9.82 15.09
N ARG A 93 21.30 -8.95 15.36
CA ARG A 93 19.90 -9.15 15.01
C ARG A 93 19.45 -8.38 13.76
N ILE A 94 20.34 -7.76 13.02
CA ILE A 94 19.98 -6.98 11.80
C ILE A 94 19.13 -7.82 10.86
N ASN A 95 19.50 -9.06 10.61
CA ASN A 95 18.75 -9.94 9.72
C ASN A 95 17.31 -10.19 10.19
N GLU A 96 17.09 -10.32 11.51
CA GLU A 96 15.77 -10.46 12.10
C GLU A 96 14.91 -9.20 11.85
N PHE A 97 15.48 -8.00 12.05
CA PHE A 97 14.77 -6.75 11.82
C PHE A 97 14.41 -6.56 10.35
N VAL A 98 15.36 -6.86 9.44
CA VAL A 98 15.14 -6.74 8.00
C VAL A 98 14.09 -7.76 7.53
N ASP A 99 14.19 -9.02 7.95
CA ASP A 99 13.23 -10.05 7.60
C ASP A 99 11.81 -9.68 8.08
N ARG A 100 11.69 -9.21 9.31
CA ARG A 100 10.43 -8.70 9.86
C ARG A 100 9.89 -7.51 9.06
N ALA A 101 10.74 -6.56 8.72
CA ALA A 101 10.35 -5.40 7.93
C ALA A 101 9.82 -5.80 6.55
N VAL A 102 10.53 -6.69 5.83
CA VAL A 102 10.09 -7.21 4.54
C VAL A 102 8.75 -7.94 4.65
N LYS A 103 8.61 -8.82 5.64
CA LYS A 103 7.36 -9.56 5.88
C LYS A 103 6.19 -8.62 6.16
N ILE A 104 6.37 -7.62 7.01
CA ILE A 104 5.31 -6.67 7.33
C ILE A 104 4.98 -5.77 6.14
N ALA A 105 6.00 -5.30 5.40
CA ALA A 105 5.80 -4.46 4.22
C ALA A 105 4.98 -5.16 3.14
N THR A 106 5.15 -6.47 2.97
CA THR A 106 4.59 -7.24 1.86
C THR A 106 3.36 -8.07 2.21
N ASN A 107 3.14 -8.42 3.50
CA ASN A 107 2.03 -9.29 3.90
C ASN A 107 0.74 -8.52 4.17
N GLY A 108 -0.38 -9.18 3.88
CA GLY A 108 -1.72 -8.58 3.96
C GLY A 108 -1.86 -7.44 2.94
N TYR A 109 -2.26 -6.28 3.41
CA TYR A 109 -2.23 -5.06 2.60
C TYR A 109 -0.78 -4.53 2.59
N PRO A 110 -0.11 -4.41 1.44
CA PRO A 110 1.26 -3.90 1.39
C PRO A 110 1.37 -2.47 1.95
N GLY A 111 2.56 -2.05 2.31
CA GLY A 111 2.76 -0.67 2.78
C GLY A 111 4.16 -0.41 3.31
N ALA A 112 4.46 0.86 3.51
CA ALA A 112 5.74 1.32 4.00
C ALA A 112 6.07 0.80 5.41
N VAL A 113 7.36 0.60 5.66
CA VAL A 113 7.94 0.29 6.97
C VAL A 113 9.20 1.11 7.20
N HIS A 114 9.60 1.30 8.45
CA HIS A 114 10.75 2.09 8.82
C HIS A 114 11.65 1.33 9.79
N LEU A 115 12.97 1.42 9.55
CA LEU A 115 14.02 0.94 10.45
C LEU A 115 15.00 2.09 10.72
N SER A 116 15.14 2.45 11.99
CA SER A 116 16.18 3.36 12.47
C SER A 116 17.45 2.57 12.74
N LEU A 117 18.56 2.96 12.11
CA LEU A 117 19.86 2.29 12.22
C LEU A 117 20.85 3.19 12.94
N PRO A 118 21.08 2.97 14.26
CA PRO A 118 22.04 3.76 15.03
C PRO A 118 23.48 3.64 14.51
N VAL A 119 24.22 4.74 14.56
CA VAL A 119 25.59 4.82 14.02
C VAL A 119 26.55 3.85 14.70
N ASP A 120 26.40 3.60 15.99
CA ASP A 120 27.23 2.64 16.72
C ASP A 120 26.93 1.19 16.34
N ILE A 121 25.70 0.88 15.94
CA ILE A 121 25.35 -0.41 15.34
C ILE A 121 25.94 -0.50 13.92
N MET A 122 25.79 0.53 13.11
CA MET A 122 26.27 0.56 11.71
C MET A 122 27.80 0.35 11.59
N PHE A 123 28.56 0.93 12.52
CA PHE A 123 30.04 0.83 12.53
C PHE A 123 30.60 -0.21 13.49
N SER A 124 29.76 -1.00 14.15
CA SER A 124 30.22 -2.10 14.98
C SER A 124 30.81 -3.24 14.15
N HIS A 125 31.80 -3.91 14.73
CA HIS A 125 32.34 -5.14 14.17
C HIS A 125 31.64 -6.32 14.82
N PHE A 126 31.05 -7.16 13.99
CA PHE A 126 30.45 -8.42 14.38
C PHE A 126 31.32 -9.57 13.87
N ALA A 127 31.22 -10.75 14.50
CA ALA A 127 31.83 -11.94 13.95
C ALA A 127 31.27 -12.20 12.54
N GLU A 128 32.08 -12.70 11.60
CA GLU A 128 31.66 -12.90 10.21
C GLU A 128 30.42 -13.77 10.06
N ASP A 129 30.14 -14.62 11.05
CA ASP A 129 29.00 -15.50 11.15
C ASP A 129 27.87 -14.98 12.08
N ALA A 130 28.11 -13.86 12.78
CA ALA A 130 27.11 -13.29 13.66
C ALA A 130 25.86 -12.89 12.89
N GLY A 131 24.74 -13.47 13.25
CA GLY A 131 23.46 -13.20 12.59
C GLY A 131 23.36 -13.66 11.15
N ARG A 132 24.37 -14.38 10.65
CA ARG A 132 24.33 -14.96 9.31
C ARG A 132 23.43 -16.18 9.31
N ASP A 133 22.24 -15.99 8.79
CA ASP A 133 21.37 -17.10 8.45
C ASP A 133 21.80 -17.61 7.07
N ASP A 134 22.60 -18.67 7.02
CA ASP A 134 23.07 -19.29 5.77
C ASP A 134 21.93 -19.97 5.00
N ARG A 135 20.72 -19.96 5.56
CA ARG A 135 19.53 -20.41 4.81
C ARG A 135 19.24 -19.44 3.67
N PRO A 136 19.08 -19.93 2.45
CA PRO A 136 18.71 -19.07 1.35
C PRO A 136 17.43 -18.30 1.72
N PHE A 137 17.49 -16.97 1.64
CA PHE A 137 16.32 -16.12 1.85
C PHE A 137 15.36 -16.34 0.68
N ASP A 138 14.41 -17.24 0.87
CA ASP A 138 13.41 -17.54 -0.15
C ASP A 138 12.23 -16.56 -0.03
N LEU A 139 12.29 -15.50 -0.81
CA LEU A 139 11.19 -14.54 -0.95
C LEU A 139 9.89 -15.20 -1.44
N SER A 140 9.96 -16.35 -2.12
CA SER A 140 8.78 -17.03 -2.65
C SER A 140 7.89 -17.63 -1.55
N ILE A 141 8.49 -18.02 -0.42
CA ILE A 141 7.77 -18.55 0.75
C ILE A 141 7.12 -17.40 1.56
N GLN A 142 7.56 -16.17 1.32
CA GLN A 142 7.08 -14.97 2.01
C GLN A 142 5.99 -14.21 1.25
N LEU A 143 5.52 -14.74 0.14
CA LEU A 143 4.38 -14.17 -0.56
C LEU A 143 3.18 -14.12 0.41
N PRO A 144 2.46 -12.99 0.45
CA PRO A 144 1.36 -12.83 1.37
C PRO A 144 0.37 -13.98 1.21
N ALA A 145 0.01 -14.59 2.33
CA ALA A 145 -1.03 -15.60 2.34
C ALA A 145 -2.30 -14.97 1.73
N ARG A 146 -2.85 -15.63 0.72
CA ARG A 146 -4.11 -15.16 0.11
C ARG A 146 -5.23 -15.42 1.10
N ALA A 147 -5.83 -14.34 1.60
CA ALA A 147 -7.04 -14.45 2.39
C ALA A 147 -8.22 -14.78 1.47
N TRP A 148 -9.04 -15.74 1.89
CA TRP A 148 -10.29 -16.07 1.24
C TRP A 148 -11.44 -15.46 2.03
N PRO A 149 -12.48 -14.91 1.37
CA PRO A 149 -13.65 -14.45 2.06
C PRO A 149 -14.40 -15.65 2.70
N GLU A 150 -15.05 -15.40 3.80
CA GLU A 150 -15.95 -16.37 4.39
C GLU A 150 -17.04 -16.77 3.36
N PRO A 151 -17.29 -18.08 3.13
CA PRO A 151 -18.23 -18.51 2.10
C PRO A 151 -19.62 -17.91 2.22
N ALA A 152 -20.13 -17.74 3.44
CA ALA A 152 -21.43 -17.12 3.70
C ALA A 152 -21.46 -15.65 3.26
N ARG A 153 -20.39 -14.90 3.51
CA ARG A 153 -20.27 -13.50 3.07
C ARG A 153 -20.22 -13.39 1.55
N LEU A 154 -19.47 -14.29 0.90
CA LEU A 154 -19.43 -14.34 -0.56
C LEU A 154 -20.81 -14.63 -1.16
N GLN A 155 -21.56 -15.58 -0.59
CA GLN A 155 -22.94 -15.88 -1.03
C GLN A 155 -23.88 -14.67 -0.86
N GLN A 156 -23.79 -13.95 0.26
CA GLN A 156 -24.56 -12.73 0.48
C GLN A 156 -24.24 -11.65 -0.55
N LEU A 157 -22.95 -11.44 -0.85
CA LEU A 157 -22.51 -10.51 -1.88
C LEU A 157 -23.09 -10.87 -3.25
N LEU A 158 -22.99 -12.14 -3.64
CA LEU A 158 -23.52 -12.63 -4.92
C LEU A 158 -25.05 -12.49 -5.01
N GLN A 159 -25.79 -12.74 -3.91
CA GLN A 159 -27.24 -12.53 -3.86
C GLN A 159 -27.61 -11.07 -4.08
N LYS A 160 -26.91 -10.14 -3.41
CA LYS A 160 -27.12 -8.71 -3.57
C LYS A 160 -26.80 -8.23 -4.98
N LEU A 161 -25.68 -8.68 -5.52
CA LEU A 161 -25.26 -8.37 -6.89
C LEU A 161 -26.29 -8.85 -7.93
N ASN A 162 -26.82 -10.07 -7.76
CA ASN A 162 -27.85 -10.63 -8.65
C ASN A 162 -29.20 -9.94 -8.51
N ALA A 163 -29.50 -9.36 -7.35
CA ALA A 163 -30.76 -8.62 -7.11
C ALA A 163 -30.70 -7.16 -7.61
N SER A 164 -29.50 -6.62 -7.77
CA SER A 164 -29.28 -5.26 -8.26
C SER A 164 -29.67 -5.12 -9.73
N LYS A 165 -30.22 -3.97 -10.09
CA LYS A 165 -30.62 -3.64 -11.47
C LYS A 165 -29.59 -2.77 -12.17
N ARG A 166 -28.86 -1.98 -11.42
CA ARG A 166 -27.83 -1.03 -11.93
C ARG A 166 -26.58 -1.06 -11.05
N PRO A 167 -25.91 -2.22 -10.97
CA PRO A 167 -24.69 -2.32 -10.22
C PRO A 167 -23.53 -1.62 -10.94
N VAL A 168 -22.59 -1.06 -10.17
CA VAL A 168 -21.31 -0.57 -10.66
C VAL A 168 -20.17 -1.24 -9.90
N LEU A 169 -19.05 -1.48 -10.58
CA LEU A 169 -17.86 -2.13 -10.04
C LEU A 169 -16.70 -1.14 -10.04
N ILE A 170 -16.04 -0.96 -8.91
CA ILE A 170 -14.91 -0.06 -8.77
C ILE A 170 -13.68 -0.85 -8.32
N GLY A 171 -12.61 -0.84 -9.14
CA GLY A 171 -11.35 -1.47 -8.83
C GLY A 171 -10.38 -0.50 -8.16
N GLY A 172 -9.68 -0.95 -7.12
CA GLY A 172 -8.69 -0.16 -6.39
C GLY A 172 -7.33 -0.84 -6.22
N HIS A 173 -6.46 -0.27 -5.38
CA HIS A 173 -5.09 -0.74 -5.12
C HIS A 173 -4.97 -2.24 -4.84
N GLY A 174 -5.92 -2.82 -4.12
CA GLY A 174 -5.90 -4.25 -3.81
C GLY A 174 -5.96 -5.13 -5.05
N VAL A 175 -6.66 -4.68 -6.10
CA VAL A 175 -6.67 -5.38 -7.39
C VAL A 175 -5.27 -5.36 -8.01
N TRP A 176 -4.62 -4.19 -7.99
CA TRP A 176 -3.25 -4.02 -8.49
C TRP A 176 -2.26 -4.91 -7.73
N TRP A 177 -2.23 -4.81 -6.41
CA TRP A 177 -1.30 -5.59 -5.60
C TRP A 177 -1.56 -7.10 -5.64
N ALA A 178 -2.82 -7.51 -5.84
CA ALA A 178 -3.19 -8.91 -6.02
C ALA A 178 -2.91 -9.45 -7.45
N LYS A 179 -2.51 -8.59 -8.41
CA LYS A 179 -2.37 -8.92 -9.84
C LYS A 179 -3.67 -9.50 -10.40
N ALA A 180 -4.80 -8.89 -10.06
CA ALA A 180 -6.13 -9.38 -10.36
C ALA A 180 -6.86 -8.57 -11.45
N GLU A 181 -6.15 -7.76 -12.23
CA GLU A 181 -6.72 -6.90 -13.27
C GLU A 181 -7.54 -7.70 -14.29
N ALA A 182 -6.97 -8.80 -14.80
CA ALA A 182 -7.66 -9.68 -15.75
C ALA A 182 -8.94 -10.29 -15.15
N LYS A 183 -8.95 -10.55 -13.83
CA LYS A 183 -10.17 -11.03 -13.15
C LYS A 183 -11.21 -9.94 -12.96
N LEU A 184 -10.78 -8.71 -12.75
CA LEU A 184 -11.68 -7.55 -12.69
C LEU A 184 -12.35 -7.32 -14.05
N GLU A 185 -11.57 -7.38 -15.13
CA GLU A 185 -12.07 -7.31 -16.51
C GLU A 185 -13.06 -8.43 -16.81
N GLU A 186 -12.69 -9.68 -16.52
CA GLU A 186 -13.53 -10.85 -16.70
C GLU A 186 -14.87 -10.70 -15.95
N ALA A 187 -14.84 -10.22 -14.70
CA ALA A 187 -16.03 -9.99 -13.91
C ALA A 187 -16.95 -8.92 -14.55
N GLY A 188 -16.39 -7.79 -14.97
CA GLY A 188 -17.15 -6.75 -15.67
C GLY A 188 -17.81 -7.27 -16.93
N ARG A 189 -17.07 -8.00 -17.75
CA ARG A 189 -17.56 -8.58 -19.01
C ARG A 189 -18.63 -9.66 -18.80
N LEU A 190 -18.41 -10.61 -17.88
CA LEU A 190 -19.35 -11.71 -17.63
C LEU A 190 -20.66 -11.24 -17.01
N LEU A 191 -20.58 -10.24 -16.15
CA LEU A 191 -21.75 -9.70 -15.44
C LEU A 191 -22.44 -8.57 -16.19
N GLY A 192 -21.82 -8.04 -17.27
CA GLY A 192 -22.35 -6.89 -17.99
C GLY A 192 -22.41 -5.61 -17.14
N ILE A 193 -21.46 -5.45 -16.19
CA ILE A 193 -21.43 -4.37 -15.22
C ILE A 193 -20.37 -3.34 -15.62
N PRO A 194 -20.66 -2.03 -15.60
CA PRO A 194 -19.66 -1.01 -15.84
C PRO A 194 -18.58 -1.04 -14.74
N VAL A 195 -17.31 -0.97 -15.17
CA VAL A 195 -16.15 -1.02 -14.29
C VAL A 195 -15.43 0.32 -14.32
N PHE A 196 -15.08 0.82 -13.14
CA PHE A 196 -14.35 2.06 -12.95
C PHE A 196 -13.05 1.79 -12.19
N ASN A 197 -12.01 2.56 -12.48
CA ASN A 197 -10.80 2.58 -11.65
C ASN A 197 -10.94 3.69 -10.60
N ILE A 198 -10.33 3.52 -9.43
CA ILE A 198 -10.12 4.64 -8.51
C ILE A 198 -9.15 5.64 -9.13
N PRO A 199 -9.31 6.97 -8.87
CA PRO A 199 -8.42 7.99 -9.42
C PRO A 199 -7.02 7.92 -8.79
N TYR A 200 -6.04 8.54 -9.47
CA TYR A 200 -4.64 8.75 -9.03
C TYR A 200 -3.79 7.51 -8.79
N HIS A 201 -4.24 6.34 -9.22
CA HIS A 201 -3.52 5.08 -9.07
C HIS A 201 -3.13 4.48 -10.42
N GLN A 202 -2.44 3.34 -10.36
CA GLN A 202 -2.11 2.61 -11.57
C GLN A 202 -3.37 2.27 -12.35
N LYS A 203 -3.26 2.42 -13.67
CA LYS A 203 -4.32 2.01 -14.59
C LYS A 203 -4.57 0.50 -14.44
N LEU A 204 -5.68 0.11 -13.85
CA LEU A 204 -6.08 -1.29 -13.70
C LEU A 204 -6.64 -1.82 -15.02
N LEU A 205 -7.58 -1.09 -15.59
CA LEU A 205 -8.18 -1.37 -16.89
C LEU A 205 -8.00 -0.15 -17.78
N GLY A 206 -8.05 -0.36 -19.08
CA GLY A 206 -7.94 0.67 -20.09
C GLY A 206 -9.05 0.60 -21.11
N GLU A 207 -8.98 1.49 -22.10
CA GLU A 207 -9.97 1.67 -23.17
C GLU A 207 -10.14 0.40 -24.04
N GLU A 208 -9.18 -0.53 -23.97
CA GLU A 208 -9.25 -1.84 -24.61
C GLU A 208 -10.27 -2.78 -23.94
N CYS A 209 -10.72 -2.48 -22.72
CA CYS A 209 -11.71 -3.25 -22.00
C CYS A 209 -13.10 -2.63 -22.22
N GLU A 210 -14.02 -3.37 -22.84
CA GLU A 210 -15.39 -2.91 -23.12
C GLU A 210 -16.20 -2.52 -21.88
N ALA A 211 -15.91 -3.16 -20.73
CA ALA A 211 -16.58 -2.86 -19.47
C ALA A 211 -16.02 -1.61 -18.77
N TYR A 212 -14.86 -1.10 -19.21
CA TYR A 212 -14.21 0.04 -18.56
C TYR A 212 -14.89 1.35 -18.96
N MET A 213 -15.36 2.10 -17.97
CA MET A 213 -16.12 3.35 -18.15
C MET A 213 -15.40 4.60 -17.62
N GLY A 214 -14.13 4.47 -17.19
CA GLY A 214 -13.34 5.60 -16.71
C GLY A 214 -12.99 5.54 -15.23
N LEU A 215 -12.84 6.73 -14.63
CA LEU A 215 -12.46 6.86 -13.21
C LEU A 215 -13.69 7.13 -12.34
N ALA A 216 -13.64 6.61 -11.10
CA ALA A 216 -14.62 6.92 -10.06
C ALA A 216 -14.20 8.20 -9.31
N ASP A 217 -14.52 9.37 -9.85
CA ASP A 217 -14.09 10.67 -9.35
C ASP A 217 -15.25 11.67 -9.32
N ILE A 218 -15.41 12.42 -8.22
CA ILE A 218 -16.42 13.47 -8.07
C ILE A 218 -16.24 14.63 -9.03
N HIS A 219 -15.04 14.84 -9.56
CA HIS A 219 -14.71 15.93 -10.46
C HIS A 219 -14.93 15.60 -11.94
N GLN A 220 -15.31 14.37 -12.25
CA GLN A 220 -15.53 13.96 -13.62
C GLN A 220 -16.96 14.28 -14.09
N TYR A 221 -17.06 15.24 -14.98
CA TYR A 221 -18.29 15.61 -15.71
C TYR A 221 -18.48 14.72 -16.95
N HIS A 222 -18.46 13.40 -16.76
CA HIS A 222 -18.54 12.45 -17.87
C HIS A 222 -19.84 11.64 -17.84
N PRO A 223 -20.21 10.96 -18.94
CA PRO A 223 -21.30 9.98 -18.94
C PRO A 223 -21.20 8.91 -17.83
N SER A 224 -19.98 8.67 -17.34
CA SER A 224 -19.74 7.84 -16.14
C SER A 224 -20.43 8.36 -14.88
N ALA A 225 -20.64 9.67 -14.75
CA ALA A 225 -21.38 10.24 -13.62
C ALA A 225 -22.85 9.80 -13.59
N ASP A 226 -23.45 9.53 -14.75
CA ASP A 226 -24.82 9.03 -14.84
C ASP A 226 -24.91 7.58 -14.32
N ALA A 227 -23.90 6.75 -14.62
CA ALA A 227 -23.83 5.39 -14.07
C ALA A 227 -23.79 5.38 -12.55
N PHE A 228 -23.03 6.29 -11.92
CA PHE A 228 -22.99 6.42 -10.47
C PHE A 228 -24.29 6.96 -9.87
N ARG A 229 -24.86 7.99 -10.50
CA ARG A 229 -26.12 8.63 -10.05
C ARG A 229 -27.30 7.65 -10.06
N ASP A 230 -27.29 6.74 -11.01
CA ASP A 230 -28.34 5.76 -11.20
C ASP A 230 -28.07 4.42 -10.52
N ALA A 231 -26.90 4.24 -9.93
CA ALA A 231 -26.50 2.99 -9.29
C ALA A 231 -27.40 2.66 -8.09
N ASP A 232 -27.82 1.41 -8.00
CA ASP A 232 -28.50 0.86 -6.84
C ASP A 232 -27.54 0.01 -5.97
N LEU A 233 -26.39 -0.39 -6.54
CA LEU A 233 -25.34 -1.08 -5.83
C LEU A 233 -23.96 -0.65 -6.35
N VAL A 234 -23.05 -0.36 -5.43
CA VAL A 234 -21.64 -0.08 -5.71
C VAL A 234 -20.78 -1.16 -5.08
N LEU A 235 -20.08 -1.92 -5.90
CA LEU A 235 -19.12 -2.93 -5.44
C LEU A 235 -17.70 -2.39 -5.57
N MET A 236 -17.07 -2.05 -4.46
CA MET A 236 -15.68 -1.66 -4.37
C MET A 236 -14.80 -2.88 -4.13
N VAL A 237 -13.83 -3.13 -5.02
CA VAL A 237 -12.88 -4.24 -4.91
C VAL A 237 -11.47 -3.71 -4.73
N GLY A 238 -10.87 -3.95 -3.57
CA GLY A 238 -9.50 -3.57 -3.27
C GLY A 238 -9.27 -2.06 -3.11
N GLY A 239 -10.32 -1.28 -2.94
CA GLY A 239 -10.26 0.17 -2.76
C GLY A 239 -10.89 0.63 -1.46
N ARG A 240 -10.91 1.94 -1.25
CA ARG A 240 -11.66 2.60 -0.19
C ARG A 240 -12.42 3.77 -0.78
N LEU A 241 -13.52 4.11 -0.15
CA LEU A 241 -14.30 5.30 -0.48
C LEU A 241 -13.66 6.49 0.25
N ASP A 242 -12.77 7.19 -0.44
CA ASP A 242 -12.06 8.36 0.09
C ASP A 242 -12.68 9.68 -0.38
N ASN A 243 -11.95 10.79 -0.17
CA ASN A 243 -12.39 12.12 -0.57
C ASN A 243 -12.64 12.25 -2.08
N GLN A 244 -11.93 11.51 -2.91
CA GLN A 244 -12.11 11.55 -4.37
C GLN A 244 -13.48 10.97 -4.79
N MET A 245 -13.98 10.05 -3.99
CA MET A 245 -15.31 9.45 -4.16
C MET A 245 -16.34 9.98 -3.16
N ASN A 246 -16.08 11.18 -2.60
CA ASN A 246 -16.94 11.82 -1.60
C ASN A 246 -17.32 10.89 -0.44
N PHE A 247 -16.39 10.02 -0.02
CA PHE A 247 -16.61 9.02 1.04
C PHE A 247 -17.83 8.13 0.82
N GLY A 248 -18.24 7.92 -0.44
CA GLY A 248 -19.44 7.15 -0.78
C GLY A 248 -20.77 7.91 -0.66
N ASN A 249 -20.73 9.22 -0.48
CA ASN A 249 -21.91 10.05 -0.28
C ASN A 249 -22.39 10.72 -1.57
N PRO A 250 -23.64 11.23 -1.58
CA PRO A 250 -24.10 12.12 -2.63
C PRO A 250 -23.20 13.37 -2.79
N PRO A 251 -23.06 13.97 -3.97
CA PRO A 251 -23.83 13.64 -5.18
C PRO A 251 -23.28 12.51 -6.04
N LEU A 252 -22.08 11.96 -5.73
CA LEU A 252 -21.48 10.93 -6.57
C LEU A 252 -22.30 9.64 -6.56
N PHE A 253 -22.64 9.16 -5.36
CA PHE A 253 -23.51 7.99 -5.21
C PHE A 253 -24.85 8.41 -4.56
N PRO A 254 -25.99 7.85 -5.00
CA PRO A 254 -27.24 8.12 -4.32
C PRO A 254 -27.24 7.51 -2.92
N SER A 255 -27.92 8.18 -1.98
CA SER A 255 -28.06 7.66 -0.60
C SER A 255 -28.81 6.34 -0.52
N SER A 256 -29.52 5.96 -1.59
CA SER A 256 -30.23 4.68 -1.72
C SER A 256 -29.35 3.55 -2.25
N ALA A 257 -28.16 3.84 -2.78
CA ALA A 257 -27.25 2.82 -3.28
C ALA A 257 -26.67 2.00 -2.13
N GLU A 258 -26.65 0.69 -2.28
CA GLU A 258 -25.95 -0.18 -1.36
C GLU A 258 -24.44 -0.18 -1.68
N LEU A 259 -23.60 0.07 -0.66
CA LEU A 259 -22.15 0.06 -0.79
C LEU A 259 -21.59 -1.24 -0.25
N LEU A 260 -20.92 -2.02 -1.09
CA LEU A 260 -20.26 -3.28 -0.73
C LEU A 260 -18.77 -3.18 -0.98
N CYS A 261 -17.96 -3.65 -0.05
CA CYS A 261 -16.51 -3.64 -0.16
C CYS A 261 -15.92 -5.04 -0.05
N VAL A 262 -14.99 -5.37 -0.96
CA VAL A 262 -14.14 -6.55 -0.88
C VAL A 262 -12.71 -6.08 -0.69
N ASN A 263 -12.23 -6.17 0.54
CA ASN A 263 -10.90 -5.66 0.92
C ASN A 263 -10.12 -6.67 1.77
N GLY A 264 -8.79 -6.63 1.64
CA GLY A 264 -7.88 -7.38 2.50
C GLY A 264 -7.67 -6.77 3.90
N CYS A 265 -8.24 -5.59 4.19
CA CYS A 265 -8.12 -4.90 5.47
C CYS A 265 -9.47 -4.29 5.85
N LEU A 266 -9.95 -4.62 7.06
CA LEU A 266 -11.23 -4.13 7.59
C LEU A 266 -11.19 -2.66 8.05
N LEU A 267 -10.01 -2.11 8.33
CA LEU A 267 -9.86 -0.73 8.85
C LEU A 267 -10.29 0.38 7.86
N TYR A 268 -10.59 0.02 6.62
CA TYR A 268 -10.93 0.96 5.54
C TYR A 268 -12.27 0.64 4.87
N THR A 269 -13.12 -0.10 5.54
CA THR A 269 -14.44 -0.55 5.02
C THR A 269 -15.63 0.13 5.70
N SER A 270 -15.39 1.16 6.51
CA SER A 270 -16.44 1.92 7.16
C SER A 270 -16.82 3.14 6.35
#